data_5e97062497b64886a8f1bb634b75f30b
#
_entry.id   5e97062497b64886a8f1bb634b75f30b
#
_cell.length_a   1.000
_cell.length_b   1.000
_cell.length_c   1.000
_cell.angle_alpha   90.00
_cell.angle_beta   90.00
_cell.angle_gamma   90.00
#
_symmetry.space_group_name_H-M   'P 1'
#
loop_
_entity.id
_entity.type
_entity.pdbx_description
1 polymer ?
#
loop_
_entity_poly.entity_id
_entity_poly.type
_entity_poly.pdbx_seq_one_letter_code
_entity_poly.pdbx_strand_id
1 'polypeptide(L)'
;MFKVIKCERVENPFYKALVENPCIRTEKEFGTEKEANEFINSDIDEYLAKHDGNDIKAIKIEFEWQVGASIKDNSRFGGLDIYYLKQSW
;
A
#
# COMPACT_ATOMS: atom_id res chain seq x y z
N MET A 1 18.47 -6.10 7.96
CA MET A 1 17.75 -4.86 7.60
C MET A 1 16.47 -5.17 6.85
N PHE A 2 15.49 -4.30 6.94
CA PHE A 2 14.21 -4.47 6.26
C PHE A 2 13.86 -3.18 5.52
N LYS A 3 13.32 -3.32 4.34
CA LYS A 3 12.85 -2.20 3.52
C LYS A 3 11.38 -2.42 3.18
N VAL A 4 10.57 -1.40 3.35
CA VAL A 4 9.18 -1.39 2.87
C VAL A 4 9.13 -0.54 1.60
N ILE A 5 8.61 -1.13 0.55
CA ILE A 5 8.36 -0.46 -0.73
C ILE A 5 6.86 -0.29 -0.85
N LYS A 6 6.41 0.95 -0.89
CA LYS A 6 5.00 1.29 -1.07
C LYS A 6 4.80 1.82 -2.48
N CYS A 7 3.89 1.20 -3.23
CA CYS A 7 3.53 1.65 -4.58
C CYS A 7 2.05 2.01 -4.61
N GLU A 8 1.75 3.22 -5.07
CA GLU A 8 0.39 3.70 -5.27
C GLU A 8 0.16 3.88 -6.76
N ARG A 9 -0.87 3.27 -7.32
CA ARG A 9 -1.18 3.40 -8.75
C ARG A 9 -2.66 3.44 -9.03
N VAL A 10 -3.02 4.18 -10.08
CA VAL A 10 -4.38 4.20 -10.60
C VAL A 10 -4.62 2.91 -11.36
N GLU A 11 -5.72 2.23 -11.05
CA GLU A 11 -6.03 0.91 -11.62
C GLU A 11 -6.61 0.99 -13.04
N ASN A 12 -7.44 2.00 -13.32
CA ASN A 12 -8.10 2.14 -14.61
C ASN A 12 -7.10 2.54 -15.70
N PRO A 13 -6.86 1.70 -16.74
CA PRO A 13 -5.88 2.01 -17.79
C PRO A 13 -6.17 3.28 -18.57
N PHE A 14 -7.42 3.59 -18.81
CA PHE A 14 -7.80 4.82 -19.51
C PHE A 14 -7.44 6.06 -18.69
N TYR A 15 -7.73 6.02 -17.40
CA TYR A 15 -7.40 7.12 -16.49
C TYR A 15 -5.91 7.28 -16.34
N LYS A 16 -5.14 6.19 -16.33
CA LYS A 16 -3.68 6.24 -16.27
C LYS A 16 -3.08 7.05 -17.40
N ALA A 17 -3.65 6.98 -18.59
CA ALA A 17 -3.15 7.72 -19.73
C ALA A 17 -3.31 9.23 -19.59
N LEU A 18 -4.20 9.68 -18.71
CA LEU A 18 -4.47 11.11 -18.46
C LEU A 18 -3.69 11.67 -17.27
N VAL A 19 -3.02 10.81 -16.52
CA VAL A 19 -2.25 11.19 -15.32
C VAL A 19 -0.76 11.12 -15.62
N GLU A 20 -0.03 12.20 -15.34
CA GLU A 20 1.39 12.29 -15.66
C GLU A 20 2.24 11.24 -14.92
N ASN A 21 1.97 11.02 -13.61
CA ASN A 21 2.70 10.05 -12.82
C ASN A 21 1.71 9.10 -12.14
N PRO A 22 1.18 8.08 -12.88
CA PRO A 22 0.13 7.22 -12.36
C PRO A 22 0.58 6.25 -11.27
N CYS A 23 1.88 6.10 -11.08
CA CYS A 23 2.45 5.22 -10.06
C CYS A 23 3.43 6.01 -9.19
N ILE A 24 3.14 6.06 -7.89
CA ILE A 24 4.00 6.72 -6.90
C ILE A 24 4.66 5.62 -6.08
N ARG A 25 6.00 5.65 -6.02
CA ARG A 25 6.77 4.68 -5.26
C ARG A 25 7.50 5.38 -4.12
N THR A 26 7.36 4.82 -2.92
CA THR A 26 8.04 5.30 -1.71
C THR A 26 8.77 4.14 -1.06
N GLU A 27 9.99 4.36 -0.59
CA GLU A 27 10.78 3.34 0.10
C GLU A 27 11.18 3.85 1.48
N LYS A 28 11.15 2.95 2.48
CA LYS A 28 11.57 3.25 3.83
C LYS A 28 12.27 2.05 4.44
N GLU A 29 13.39 2.31 5.14
CA GLU A 29 14.22 1.26 5.76
C GLU A 29 13.96 1.18 7.26
N PHE A 30 14.05 -0.04 7.80
CA PHE A 30 13.85 -0.34 9.21
C PHE A 30 14.93 -1.32 9.70
N GLY A 31 15.26 -1.21 10.98
CA GLY A 31 16.24 -2.11 11.60
C GLY A 31 15.69 -3.48 11.92
N THR A 32 14.37 -3.59 12.18
CA THR A 32 13.72 -4.84 12.55
C THR A 32 12.49 -5.11 11.73
N GLU A 33 12.13 -6.39 11.61
CA GLU A 33 10.90 -6.81 10.94
C GLU A 33 9.66 -6.26 11.63
N LYS A 34 9.69 -6.23 12.97
CA LYS A 34 8.57 -5.71 13.76
C LYS A 34 8.27 -4.25 13.39
N GLU A 35 9.31 -3.42 13.29
CA GLU A 35 9.15 -2.01 12.91
C GLU A 35 8.57 -1.88 11.49
N ALA A 36 9.05 -2.70 10.56
CA ALA A 36 8.54 -2.71 9.19
C ALA A 36 7.05 -3.10 9.14
N ASN A 37 6.68 -4.15 9.87
CA ASN A 37 5.30 -4.61 9.93
C ASN A 37 4.38 -3.58 10.59
N GLU A 38 4.83 -2.95 11.66
CA GLU A 38 4.08 -1.89 12.35
C GLU A 38 3.83 -0.69 11.42
N PHE A 39 4.86 -0.30 10.67
CA PHE A 39 4.72 0.77 9.68
C PHE A 39 3.66 0.45 8.65
N ILE A 40 3.70 -0.74 8.04
CA ILE A 40 2.76 -1.14 7.02
C ILE A 40 1.33 -1.15 7.58
N ASN A 41 1.13 -1.79 8.73
CA ASN A 41 -0.20 -1.92 9.32
C ASN A 41 -0.77 -0.58 9.79
N SER A 42 0.08 0.30 10.35
CA SER A 42 -0.32 1.65 10.74
C SER A 42 -0.71 2.50 9.54
N ASP A 43 0.04 2.39 8.45
CA ASP A 43 -0.24 3.14 7.22
C ASP A 43 -1.57 2.72 6.61
N ILE A 44 -1.86 1.42 6.61
CA ILE A 44 -3.15 0.89 6.17
C ILE A 44 -4.28 1.41 7.07
N ASP A 45 -4.11 1.34 8.38
CA ASP A 45 -5.14 1.80 9.32
C ASP A 45 -5.41 3.30 9.17
N GLU A 46 -4.38 4.11 8.96
CA GLU A 46 -4.53 5.54 8.72
C GLU A 46 -5.30 5.82 7.43
N TYR A 47 -5.00 5.08 6.37
CA TYR A 47 -5.73 5.21 5.11
C TYR A 47 -7.21 4.87 5.29
N LEU A 48 -7.51 3.76 5.96
CA LEU A 48 -8.88 3.34 6.20
C LEU A 48 -9.65 4.34 7.06
N ALA A 49 -8.99 4.99 8.01
CA ALA A 49 -9.60 6.01 8.85
C ALA A 49 -9.94 7.28 8.07
N LYS A 50 -9.11 7.64 7.07
CA LYS A 50 -9.32 8.84 6.25
C LYS A 50 -10.32 8.64 5.12
N HIS A 51 -10.43 7.40 4.63
CA HIS A 51 -11.24 7.06 3.46
C HIS A 51 -12.27 6.01 3.84
N ASP A 52 -13.24 6.40 4.66
CA ASP A 52 -14.30 5.51 5.11
C ASP A 52 -15.25 5.19 3.96
N GLY A 53 -15.36 3.91 3.60
CA GLY A 53 -16.24 3.47 2.53
C GLY A 53 -16.28 1.97 2.36
N ASN A 54 -17.39 1.46 1.80
CA ASN A 54 -17.61 0.03 1.60
C ASN A 54 -16.83 -0.56 0.43
N ASP A 55 -16.26 0.30 -0.44
CA ASP A 55 -15.54 -0.12 -1.64
C ASP A 55 -14.03 -0.20 -1.41
N ILE A 56 -13.59 -0.15 -0.16
CA ILE A 56 -12.18 -0.24 0.19
C ILE A 56 -11.92 -1.61 0.80
N LYS A 57 -10.94 -2.33 0.23
CA LYS A 57 -10.49 -3.62 0.74
C LYS A 57 -9.01 -3.50 1.10
N ALA A 58 -8.63 -4.01 2.26
CA ALA A 58 -7.25 -4.00 2.70
C ALA A 58 -6.82 -5.39 3.16
N ILE A 59 -5.59 -5.75 2.80
CA ILE A 59 -4.93 -6.95 3.28
C ILE A 59 -3.73 -6.50 4.08
N LYS A 60 -3.75 -6.75 5.38
CA LYS A 60 -2.65 -6.42 6.28
C LYS A 60 -1.65 -7.57 6.35
N ILE A 61 -0.45 -7.28 6.82
CA ILE A 61 0.49 -8.33 7.19
C ILE A 61 0.04 -8.91 8.52
N GLU A 62 -0.44 -10.15 8.50
CA GLU A 62 -0.94 -10.85 9.69
C GLU A 62 0.04 -11.92 10.19
N PHE A 63 0.90 -12.44 9.30
CA PHE A 63 1.85 -13.51 9.60
C PHE A 63 3.25 -13.11 9.18
N GLU A 64 4.24 -13.58 9.91
CA GLU A 64 5.64 -13.25 9.65
C GLU A 64 6.13 -13.69 8.27
N TRP A 65 5.59 -14.80 7.76
CA TRP A 65 5.97 -15.29 6.43
C TRP A 65 5.36 -14.49 5.27
N GLN A 66 4.41 -13.62 5.56
CA GLN A 66 3.75 -12.81 4.55
C GLN A 66 4.60 -11.58 4.22
N VAL A 67 4.97 -11.43 2.96
CA VAL A 67 5.89 -10.39 2.52
C VAL A 67 5.23 -9.16 1.92
N GLY A 68 3.92 -9.17 1.81
CA GLY A 68 3.19 -8.08 1.19
C GLY A 68 1.85 -7.77 1.86
N ALA A 69 1.38 -6.56 1.60
CA ALA A 69 0.06 -6.10 2.01
C ALA A 69 -0.49 -5.21 0.91
N SER A 70 -1.78 -4.94 0.93
CA SER A 70 -2.39 -4.09 -0.11
C SER A 70 -3.65 -3.40 0.38
N ILE A 71 -3.95 -2.26 -0.27
CA ILE A 71 -5.24 -1.58 -0.17
C ILE A 71 -5.77 -1.45 -1.60
N LYS A 72 -7.03 -1.81 -1.79
CA LYS A 72 -7.73 -1.61 -3.05
C LYS A 72 -8.92 -0.69 -2.77
N ASP A 73 -8.89 0.51 -3.35
CA ASP A 73 -9.91 1.54 -3.14
C ASP A 73 -10.65 1.79 -4.45
N ASN A 74 -11.80 1.15 -4.60
CA ASN A 74 -12.67 1.31 -5.77
C ASN A 74 -13.63 2.51 -5.65
N SER A 75 -13.62 3.20 -4.51
CA SER A 75 -14.43 4.40 -4.30
C SER A 75 -13.83 5.63 -4.99
N ARG A 76 -12.55 5.57 -5.34
CA ARG A 76 -11.85 6.67 -6.00
C ARG A 76 -11.99 6.59 -7.52
N PHE A 77 -12.04 7.76 -8.17
CA PHE A 77 -12.15 7.81 -9.62
C PHE A 77 -10.97 7.12 -10.28
N GLY A 78 -11.26 6.15 -11.13
CA GLY A 78 -10.24 5.34 -11.80
C GLY A 78 -9.73 4.16 -10.98
N GLY A 79 -10.15 4.04 -9.72
CA GLY A 79 -9.64 3.01 -8.80
C GLY A 79 -8.20 3.27 -8.36
N LEU A 80 -7.89 2.97 -7.11
CA LEU A 80 -6.53 3.14 -6.56
C LEU A 80 -6.09 1.84 -5.90
N ASP A 81 -4.91 1.36 -6.29
CA ASP A 81 -4.24 0.24 -5.65
C ASP A 81 -3.01 0.73 -4.91
N ILE A 82 -2.86 0.33 -3.67
CA ILE A 82 -1.67 0.59 -2.88
C ILE A 82 -1.08 -0.75 -2.47
N TYR A 83 0.19 -0.97 -2.81
CA TYR A 83 0.91 -2.20 -2.50
C TYR A 83 2.06 -1.92 -1.57
N TYR A 84 2.24 -2.80 -0.61
CA TYR A 84 3.37 -2.77 0.30
C TYR A 84 4.16 -4.05 0.14
N LEU A 85 5.45 -3.93 -0.15
CA LEU A 85 6.37 -5.06 -0.20
C LEU A 85 7.41 -4.91 0.89
N LYS A 86 7.66 -5.98 1.61
CA LYS A 86 8.69 -6.03 2.64
C LYS A 86 9.86 -6.86 2.12
N GLN A 87 11.04 -6.27 2.09
CA GLN A 87 12.27 -6.93 1.68
C GLN A 87 13.23 -6.99 2.87
N SER A 88 14.00 -8.07 2.94
CA SER A 88 15.06 -8.22 3.94
C SER A 88 16.40 -8.45 3.26
N TRP A 89 17.46 -7.99 3.91
CA TRP A 89 18.83 -8.25 3.47
C TRP A 89 19.82 -8.25 4.64
#